data_fe60b7611d8fb6de0711e0f327f6461c
#
_entry.id   fe60b7611d8fb6de0711e0f327f6461c
#
_cell.length_a   1.000
_cell.length_b   1.000
_cell.length_c   1.000
_cell.angle_alpha   90.00
_cell.angle_beta   90.00
_cell.angle_gamma   90.00
#
_symmetry.space_group_name_H-M   'P 1'
#
loop_
_entity.id
_entity.type
_entity.pdbx_description
1 polymer ?
#
loop_
_entity_poly.entity_id
_entity_poly.type
_entity_poly.pdbx_seq_one_letter_code
_entity_poly.pdbx_strand_id
1 'polypeptide(L)'
;TGTASEYFRVEEYKRPTFEITFPKVNEKYNWGDTVVVKATAKTYSGVPVQGAKVEYQVTRRNQLWWWGAGSAGQLVKTDSCVTREDGTFDVEIPLEASLSGKDEADMSEFMRIARFFNFEVSAIVTDISGESHEGVMSLPLGTKPTILTVNLPKRIETDSLKTVTFAYRNASGMPSSSLSLIHISEPTR
;
A
#
# COMPACT_ATOMS: atom_id res chain seq x y z
N THR A 1 -17.06 -50.27 5.44
CA THR A 1 -16.57 -49.77 4.14
C THR A 1 -16.90 -48.29 4.03
N GLY A 2 -15.92 -47.44 4.30
CA GLY A 2 -16.02 -46.02 4.14
C GLY A 2 -15.47 -45.60 2.77
N THR A 3 -16.25 -44.88 1.99
CA THR A 3 -15.83 -44.27 0.74
C THR A 3 -15.34 -42.83 1.05
N ALA A 4 -14.06 -42.55 0.82
CA ALA A 4 -13.52 -41.21 0.85
C ALA A 4 -13.44 -40.73 -0.61
N SER A 5 -14.00 -39.58 -0.90
CA SER A 5 -13.86 -38.87 -2.20
C SER A 5 -13.08 -37.60 -1.99
N GLU A 6 -11.99 -37.45 -2.73
CA GLU A 6 -11.18 -36.24 -2.76
C GLU A 6 -11.37 -35.55 -4.11
N TYR A 7 -11.71 -34.28 -4.09
CA TYR A 7 -11.87 -33.49 -5.31
C TYR A 7 -10.60 -32.70 -5.54
N PHE A 8 -9.94 -32.90 -6.67
CA PHE A 8 -8.86 -32.05 -7.13
C PHE A 8 -9.27 -31.35 -8.42
N ARG A 9 -8.93 -30.08 -8.49
CA ARG A 9 -9.17 -29.25 -9.67
C ARG A 9 -7.94 -29.30 -10.57
N VAL A 10 -8.09 -29.78 -11.78
CA VAL A 10 -7.04 -29.71 -12.79
C VAL A 10 -7.26 -28.44 -13.59
N GLU A 11 -6.37 -27.47 -13.43
CA GLU A 11 -6.36 -26.25 -14.23
C GLU A 11 -5.19 -26.33 -15.22
N GLU A 12 -5.45 -26.00 -16.48
CA GLU A 12 -4.40 -25.85 -17.47
C GLU A 12 -3.62 -24.57 -17.15
N TYR A 13 -2.37 -24.71 -16.73
CA TYR A 13 -1.50 -23.56 -16.49
C TYR A 13 -1.09 -22.93 -17.81
N LYS A 14 -1.81 -21.90 -18.24
CA LYS A 14 -1.36 -20.99 -19.30
C LYS A 14 -0.30 -20.04 -18.73
N ARG A 15 0.84 -19.99 -19.39
CA ARG A 15 1.84 -18.96 -19.04
C ARG A 15 1.23 -17.59 -19.33
N PRO A 16 1.31 -16.65 -18.36
CA PRO A 16 0.82 -15.31 -18.60
C PRO A 16 1.50 -14.69 -19.83
N THR A 17 0.75 -14.02 -20.68
CA THR A 17 1.28 -13.41 -21.90
C THR A 17 1.67 -11.96 -21.69
N PHE A 18 1.12 -11.29 -20.66
CA PHE A 18 1.41 -9.90 -20.33
C PHE A 18 1.47 -9.68 -18.82
N GLU A 19 2.01 -8.55 -18.42
CA GLU A 19 2.10 -8.10 -17.03
C GLU A 19 1.56 -6.68 -16.86
N ILE A 20 1.15 -6.36 -15.62
CA ILE A 20 0.70 -5.03 -15.23
C ILE A 20 1.77 -4.43 -14.32
N THR A 21 2.24 -3.25 -14.68
CA THR A 21 3.26 -2.54 -13.92
C THR A 21 2.71 -1.21 -13.42
N PHE A 22 2.86 -0.98 -12.11
CA PHE A 22 2.59 0.30 -11.48
C PHE A 22 3.90 1.03 -11.23
N PRO A 23 4.01 2.33 -11.57
CA PRO A 23 5.17 3.13 -11.23
C PRO A 23 5.22 3.39 -9.72
N LYS A 24 6.40 3.64 -9.20
CA LYS A 24 6.54 4.14 -7.84
C LYS A 24 6.00 5.56 -7.77
N VAL A 25 5.11 5.82 -6.82
CA VAL A 25 4.61 7.16 -6.54
C VAL A 25 5.63 7.87 -5.66
N ASN A 26 6.36 8.82 -6.25
CA ASN A 26 7.39 9.61 -5.57
C ASN A 26 6.89 11.00 -5.17
N GLU A 27 5.66 11.35 -5.53
CA GLU A 27 5.04 12.64 -5.21
C GLU A 27 4.56 12.66 -3.76
N LYS A 28 4.53 13.87 -3.18
CA LYS A 28 3.93 14.08 -1.87
C LYS A 28 2.42 14.16 -2.04
N TYR A 29 1.70 13.40 -1.25
CA TYR A 29 0.23 13.41 -1.23
C TYR A 29 -0.27 13.52 0.21
N ASN A 30 -1.45 14.08 0.40
CA ASN A 30 -2.07 14.35 1.68
C ASN A 30 -3.47 13.74 1.74
N TRP A 31 -4.06 13.75 2.93
CA TRP A 31 -5.46 13.42 3.10
C TRP A 31 -6.35 14.38 2.32
N GLY A 32 -7.36 13.83 1.63
CA GLY A 32 -8.28 14.58 0.77
C GLY A 32 -7.79 14.71 -0.69
N ASP A 33 -6.54 14.36 -0.97
CA ASP A 33 -6.04 14.35 -2.34
C ASP A 33 -6.59 13.14 -3.11
N THR A 34 -6.66 13.27 -4.43
CA THR A 34 -6.83 12.11 -5.33
C THR A 34 -5.53 11.90 -6.08
N VAL A 35 -4.89 10.78 -5.83
CA VAL A 35 -3.66 10.40 -6.53
C VAL A 35 -4.02 9.66 -7.80
N VAL A 36 -3.52 10.12 -8.95
CA VAL A 36 -3.70 9.45 -10.24
C VAL A 36 -2.41 8.70 -10.59
N VAL A 37 -2.51 7.39 -10.68
CA VAL A 37 -1.37 6.53 -11.03
C VAL A 37 -1.55 6.01 -12.45
N LYS A 38 -0.57 6.30 -13.30
CA LYS A 38 -0.52 5.79 -14.67
C LYS A 38 0.12 4.40 -14.68
N ALA A 39 -0.69 3.36 -14.74
CA ALA A 39 -0.24 1.98 -14.87
C ALA A 39 -0.03 1.59 -16.34
N THR A 40 0.67 0.50 -16.57
CA THR A 40 0.99 -0.01 -17.91
C THR A 40 0.75 -1.50 -17.97
N ALA A 41 0.05 -1.96 -19.04
CA ALA A 41 -0.09 -3.36 -19.39
C ALA A 41 0.73 -3.65 -20.65
N LYS A 42 1.71 -4.55 -20.55
CA LYS A 42 2.60 -4.95 -21.66
C LYS A 42 2.85 -6.44 -21.66
N THR A 43 2.98 -6.99 -22.86
CA THR A 43 3.47 -8.37 -23.00
C THR A 43 4.90 -8.48 -22.52
N TYR A 44 5.36 -9.70 -22.20
CA TYR A 44 6.77 -9.92 -21.80
C TYR A 44 7.78 -9.59 -22.91
N SER A 45 7.31 -9.49 -24.15
CA SER A 45 8.14 -8.96 -25.28
C SER A 45 8.13 -7.44 -25.39
N GLY A 46 7.40 -6.73 -24.50
CA GLY A 46 7.34 -5.27 -24.46
C GLY A 46 6.25 -4.64 -25.32
N VAL A 47 5.42 -5.45 -25.99
CA VAL A 47 4.31 -4.94 -26.81
C VAL A 47 3.18 -4.44 -25.90
N PRO A 48 2.64 -3.22 -26.12
CA PRO A 48 1.54 -2.71 -25.31
C PRO A 48 0.24 -3.51 -25.53
N VAL A 49 -0.49 -3.78 -24.45
CA VAL A 49 -1.82 -4.39 -24.49
C VAL A 49 -2.84 -3.29 -24.68
N GLN A 50 -3.35 -3.15 -25.91
CA GLN A 50 -4.25 -2.09 -26.32
C GLN A 50 -5.72 -2.53 -26.23
N GLY A 51 -6.61 -1.59 -25.87
CA GLY A 51 -8.05 -1.85 -25.86
C GLY A 51 -8.51 -2.89 -24.83
N ALA A 52 -7.67 -3.25 -23.89
CA ALA A 52 -8.00 -4.18 -22.83
C ALA A 52 -8.92 -3.53 -21.80
N LYS A 53 -9.93 -4.27 -21.32
CA LYS A 53 -10.79 -3.84 -20.23
C LYS A 53 -10.01 -3.89 -18.92
N VAL A 54 -10.06 -2.80 -18.16
CA VAL A 54 -9.47 -2.69 -16.83
C VAL A 54 -10.60 -2.50 -15.84
N GLU A 55 -10.63 -3.33 -14.80
CA GLU A 55 -11.49 -3.17 -13.64
C GLU A 55 -10.59 -3.07 -12.42
N TYR A 56 -10.72 -2.01 -11.64
CA TYR A 56 -9.89 -1.83 -10.46
C TYR A 56 -10.69 -1.47 -9.22
N GLN A 57 -10.14 -1.85 -8.08
CA GLN A 57 -10.67 -1.49 -6.78
C GLN A 57 -9.58 -0.91 -5.89
N VAL A 58 -9.96 0.07 -5.10
CA VAL A 58 -9.11 0.71 -4.10
C VAL A 58 -9.65 0.33 -2.72
N THR A 59 -8.82 -0.31 -1.93
CA THR A 59 -9.17 -0.75 -0.58
C THR A 59 -8.25 -0.07 0.43
N ARG A 60 -8.83 0.56 1.43
CA ARG A 60 -8.09 1.14 2.55
C ARG A 60 -7.99 0.14 3.69
N ARG A 61 -6.78 -0.10 4.18
CA ARG A 61 -6.52 -0.90 5.37
C ARG A 61 -5.87 -0.05 6.45
N ASN A 62 -6.34 -0.20 7.70
CA ASN A 62 -5.64 0.34 8.85
C ASN A 62 -4.43 -0.54 9.14
N GLN A 63 -3.25 0.04 9.17
CA GLN A 63 -2.03 -0.67 9.52
C GLN A 63 -1.62 -0.25 10.92
N LEU A 64 -1.83 -1.13 11.90
CA LEU A 64 -1.27 -1.00 13.24
C LEU A 64 0.19 -1.42 13.17
N TRP A 65 1.09 -0.51 13.45
CA TRP A 65 2.52 -0.63 13.17
C TRP A 65 3.23 -1.87 13.73
N TRP A 66 2.88 -2.39 14.92
CA TRP A 66 3.66 -3.46 15.54
C TRP A 66 2.94 -4.79 15.76
N TRP A 67 1.68 -4.91 15.45
CA TRP A 67 0.91 -6.12 15.76
C TRP A 67 0.49 -6.92 14.54
N GLY A 68 0.78 -6.48 13.33
CA GLY A 68 0.51 -7.24 12.10
C GLY A 68 -0.98 -7.57 11.83
N ALA A 69 -1.86 -7.22 12.75
CA ALA A 69 -3.29 -7.44 12.59
C ALA A 69 -3.90 -6.27 11.82
N GLY A 70 -3.87 -6.34 10.50
CA GLY A 70 -4.63 -5.44 9.65
C GLY A 70 -6.12 -5.65 9.89
N SER A 71 -6.88 -4.57 10.09
CA SER A 71 -8.33 -4.63 10.04
C SER A 71 -8.80 -5.06 8.64
N ALA A 72 -10.00 -5.64 8.55
CA ALA A 72 -10.63 -5.90 7.27
C ALA A 72 -10.58 -4.64 6.38
N GLY A 73 -10.14 -4.78 5.14
CA GLY A 73 -10.00 -3.66 4.22
C GLY A 73 -11.37 -3.02 3.95
N GLN A 74 -11.43 -1.70 3.96
CA GLN A 74 -12.62 -0.95 3.56
C GLN A 74 -12.50 -0.59 2.09
N LEU A 75 -13.48 -0.97 1.29
CA LEU A 75 -13.56 -0.57 -0.11
C LEU A 75 -13.80 0.95 -0.19
N VAL A 76 -12.93 1.65 -0.92
CA VAL A 76 -12.97 3.10 -1.12
C VAL A 76 -13.56 3.43 -2.48
N LYS A 77 -13.09 2.77 -3.53
CA LYS A 77 -13.52 3.01 -4.91
C LYS A 77 -13.47 1.72 -5.72
N THR A 78 -14.42 1.57 -6.63
CA THR A 78 -14.38 0.62 -7.74
C THR A 78 -14.66 1.39 -9.00
N ASP A 79 -13.85 1.16 -10.03
CA ASP A 79 -14.01 1.84 -11.32
C ASP A 79 -13.48 0.96 -12.45
N SER A 80 -13.74 1.37 -13.69
CA SER A 80 -13.28 0.66 -14.86
C SER A 80 -12.85 1.62 -15.96
N CYS A 81 -11.86 1.21 -16.72
CA CYS A 81 -11.37 1.95 -17.89
C CYS A 81 -10.88 0.99 -18.97
N VAL A 82 -10.28 1.54 -20.02
CA VAL A 82 -9.71 0.76 -21.13
C VAL A 82 -8.27 1.20 -21.33
N THR A 83 -7.38 0.26 -21.61
CA THR A 83 -5.98 0.59 -21.93
C THR A 83 -5.88 1.36 -23.24
N ARG A 84 -4.99 2.37 -23.24
CA ARG A 84 -4.70 3.20 -24.40
C ARG A 84 -3.83 2.45 -25.44
N GLU A 85 -3.56 3.08 -26.56
CA GLU A 85 -2.71 2.52 -27.63
C GLU A 85 -1.29 2.17 -27.15
N ASP A 86 -0.76 2.90 -26.17
CA ASP A 86 0.53 2.65 -25.56
C ASP A 86 0.48 1.62 -24.40
N GLY A 87 -0.69 1.01 -24.16
CA GLY A 87 -0.95 0.07 -23.08
C GLY A 87 -1.08 0.72 -21.71
N THR A 88 -1.14 2.05 -21.62
CA THR A 88 -1.33 2.75 -20.34
C THR A 88 -2.80 2.89 -19.95
N PHE A 89 -3.03 2.98 -18.65
CA PHE A 89 -4.33 3.31 -18.07
C PHE A 89 -4.15 4.08 -16.77
N ASP A 90 -5.11 4.92 -16.42
CA ASP A 90 -5.05 5.72 -15.19
C ASP A 90 -5.91 5.06 -14.11
N VAL A 91 -5.35 5.03 -12.90
CA VAL A 91 -6.04 4.58 -11.69
C VAL A 91 -6.13 5.75 -10.74
N GLU A 92 -7.34 6.13 -10.38
CA GLU A 92 -7.61 7.20 -9.43
C GLU A 92 -7.78 6.65 -8.02
N ILE A 93 -6.99 7.15 -7.09
CA ILE A 93 -6.96 6.72 -5.69
C ILE A 93 -7.40 7.90 -4.83
N PRO A 94 -8.67 7.99 -4.42
CA PRO A 94 -9.10 9.02 -3.50
C PRO A 94 -8.58 8.68 -2.09
N LEU A 95 -7.82 9.61 -1.51
CA LEU A 95 -7.22 9.47 -0.18
C LEU A 95 -8.17 10.01 0.90
N GLU A 96 -9.43 9.61 0.84
CA GLU A 96 -10.44 10.06 1.80
C GLU A 96 -10.42 9.19 3.07
N ALA A 97 -10.44 9.87 4.21
CA ALA A 97 -10.65 9.26 5.50
C ALA A 97 -12.15 9.28 5.83
N SER A 98 -12.93 8.40 5.25
CA SER A 98 -14.24 8.12 5.82
C SER A 98 -14.05 7.30 7.09
N LEU A 99 -13.87 7.96 8.20
CA LEU A 99 -13.87 7.32 9.51
C LEU A 99 -15.34 7.01 9.84
N SER A 100 -15.69 5.74 9.84
CA SER A 100 -16.94 5.32 10.44
C SER A 100 -16.88 5.66 11.93
N GLY A 101 -17.80 6.50 12.42
CA GLY A 101 -17.77 7.06 13.80
C GLY A 101 -17.80 6.04 14.95
N LYS A 102 -17.86 4.74 14.66
CA LYS A 102 -17.70 3.66 15.65
C LYS A 102 -16.23 3.37 15.96
N ASP A 103 -15.33 3.60 15.02
CA ASP A 103 -13.90 3.32 15.21
C ASP A 103 -13.18 4.39 16.03
N GLU A 104 -13.79 5.57 16.19
CA GLU A 104 -13.20 6.68 16.95
C GLU A 104 -13.47 6.61 18.46
N ALA A 105 -14.62 6.05 18.87
CA ALA A 105 -15.05 6.08 20.26
C ALA A 105 -14.31 5.09 21.18
N ASP A 106 -13.79 3.99 20.61
CA ASP A 106 -13.22 2.86 21.38
C ASP A 106 -11.68 2.86 21.46
N MET A 107 -11.00 3.86 20.87
CA MET A 107 -9.54 3.84 20.80
C MET A 107 -8.91 4.77 21.86
N SER A 108 -7.91 4.23 22.57
CA SER A 108 -7.09 5.02 23.49
C SER A 108 -6.45 6.22 22.74
N GLU A 109 -6.26 7.34 23.44
CA GLU A 109 -5.70 8.60 22.89
C GLU A 109 -4.36 8.38 22.17
N PHE A 110 -3.57 7.41 22.62
CA PHE A 110 -2.32 6.99 21.98
C PHE A 110 -2.54 6.38 20.58
N MET A 111 -3.59 5.58 20.40
CA MET A 111 -3.96 4.98 19.12
C MET A 111 -4.54 6.00 18.13
N ARG A 112 -5.09 7.13 18.62
CA ARG A 112 -5.55 8.26 17.79
C ARG A 112 -4.41 9.08 17.21
N ILE A 113 -3.22 9.01 17.81
CA ILE A 113 -2.09 9.91 17.51
C ILE A 113 -1.26 9.46 16.30
N ALA A 114 -1.19 8.16 15.99
CA ALA A 114 -0.35 7.64 14.90
C ALA A 114 -1.05 6.53 14.12
N ARG A 115 -2.00 6.91 13.27
CA ARG A 115 -2.63 5.98 12.34
C ARG A 115 -1.88 5.96 11.02
N PHE A 116 -1.57 4.74 10.58
CA PHE A 116 -1.11 4.47 9.24
C PHE A 116 -2.20 3.75 8.48
N PHE A 117 -2.41 4.19 7.28
CA PHE A 117 -3.31 3.55 6.35
C PHE A 117 -2.49 3.07 5.16
N ASN A 118 -2.96 2.00 4.57
CA ASN A 118 -2.45 1.50 3.32
C ASN A 118 -3.61 1.45 2.32
N PHE A 119 -3.48 2.19 1.23
CA PHE A 119 -4.40 2.13 0.11
C PHE A 119 -3.86 1.09 -0.86
N GLU A 120 -4.52 -0.05 -0.90
CA GLU A 120 -4.20 -1.15 -1.82
C GLU A 120 -5.07 -1.02 -3.05
N VAL A 121 -4.44 -0.99 -4.21
CA VAL A 121 -5.11 -1.01 -5.51
C VAL A 121 -4.90 -2.38 -6.11
N SER A 122 -5.99 -3.05 -6.45
CA SER A 122 -5.99 -4.26 -7.27
C SER A 122 -6.65 -3.91 -8.59
N ALA A 123 -5.95 -4.10 -9.70
CA ALA A 123 -6.46 -3.89 -11.05
C ALA A 123 -6.38 -5.18 -11.86
N ILE A 124 -7.52 -5.58 -12.42
CA ILE A 124 -7.63 -6.72 -13.31
C ILE A 124 -7.74 -6.20 -14.74
N VAL A 125 -6.80 -6.58 -15.57
CA VAL A 125 -6.79 -6.25 -17.00
C VAL A 125 -7.16 -7.48 -17.77
N THR A 126 -8.20 -7.36 -18.62
CA THR A 126 -8.67 -8.44 -19.51
C THR A 126 -8.46 -8.00 -20.95
N ASP A 127 -7.63 -8.72 -21.67
CA ASP A 127 -7.34 -8.44 -23.08
C ASP A 127 -8.49 -8.87 -24.01
N ILE A 128 -8.35 -8.58 -25.31
CA ILE A 128 -9.34 -8.93 -26.32
C ILE A 128 -9.50 -10.43 -26.53
N SER A 129 -8.54 -11.24 -26.11
CA SER A 129 -8.61 -12.71 -26.16
C SER A 129 -9.33 -13.31 -24.95
N GLY A 130 -9.66 -12.49 -23.94
CA GLY A 130 -10.27 -12.91 -22.68
C GLY A 130 -9.27 -13.36 -21.64
N GLU A 131 -7.96 -13.20 -21.86
CA GLU A 131 -6.95 -13.45 -20.86
C GLU A 131 -6.93 -12.32 -19.82
N SER A 132 -6.95 -12.67 -18.52
CA SER A 132 -7.01 -11.71 -17.43
C SER A 132 -5.81 -11.86 -16.50
N HIS A 133 -5.20 -10.73 -16.14
CA HIS A 133 -4.13 -10.66 -15.16
C HIS A 133 -4.43 -9.59 -14.12
N GLU A 134 -3.95 -9.81 -12.91
CA GLU A 134 -4.05 -8.88 -11.79
C GLU A 134 -2.72 -8.19 -11.54
N GLY A 135 -2.77 -6.86 -11.34
CA GLY A 135 -1.69 -6.07 -10.83
C GLY A 135 -2.08 -5.42 -9.51
N VAL A 136 -1.17 -5.40 -8.55
CA VAL A 136 -1.41 -4.82 -7.22
C VAL A 136 -0.37 -3.76 -6.92
N MET A 137 -0.81 -2.65 -6.33
CA MET A 137 0.06 -1.63 -5.78
C MET A 137 -0.44 -1.17 -4.42
N SER A 138 0.43 -0.49 -3.69
CA SER A 138 0.16 -0.06 -2.32
C SER A 138 0.69 1.35 -2.08
N LEU A 139 -0.15 2.21 -1.52
CA LEU A 139 0.16 3.58 -1.16
C LEU A 139 0.02 3.76 0.36
N PRO A 140 1.12 3.91 1.11
CA PRO A 140 1.06 4.20 2.53
C PRO A 140 0.71 5.66 2.80
N LEU A 141 -0.18 5.94 3.74
CA LEU A 141 -0.54 7.29 4.16
C LEU A 141 -0.69 7.37 5.68
N GLY A 142 0.12 8.20 6.32
CA GLY A 142 0.03 8.50 7.75
C GLY A 142 -0.92 9.66 8.04
N THR A 143 -1.56 9.64 9.21
CA THR A 143 -2.41 10.77 9.66
C THR A 143 -1.62 12.02 10.04
N LYS A 144 -0.32 11.88 10.25
CA LYS A 144 0.59 13.01 10.52
C LYS A 144 1.50 13.27 9.33
N PRO A 145 1.86 14.53 9.07
CA PRO A 145 2.71 14.89 7.94
C PRO A 145 4.12 14.30 8.05
N THR A 146 4.51 13.93 9.26
CA THR A 146 5.86 13.41 9.51
C THR A 146 5.89 12.34 10.58
N ILE A 147 6.75 11.36 10.41
CA ILE A 147 6.90 10.21 11.28
C ILE A 147 8.37 10.04 11.62
N LEU A 148 8.66 9.97 12.91
CA LEU A 148 9.97 9.61 13.42
C LEU A 148 9.92 8.15 13.88
N THR A 149 10.73 7.30 13.28
CA THR A 149 10.91 5.92 13.72
C THR A 149 12.29 5.74 14.33
N VAL A 150 12.33 5.03 15.45
CA VAL A 150 13.57 4.67 16.13
C VAL A 150 13.73 3.16 16.06
N ASN A 151 14.84 2.71 15.50
CA ASN A 151 15.13 1.29 15.46
C ASN A 151 16.00 0.90 16.66
N LEU A 152 15.36 0.32 17.66
CA LEU A 152 16.02 -0.17 18.87
C LEU A 152 15.84 -1.68 18.99
N PRO A 153 16.87 -2.43 19.38
CA PRO A 153 16.73 -3.84 19.72
C PRO A 153 15.84 -4.03 20.96
N LYS A 154 15.11 -5.13 21.03
CA LYS A 154 14.19 -5.45 22.14
C LYS A 154 14.85 -5.54 23.52
N ARG A 155 16.13 -5.80 23.56
CA ARG A 155 16.98 -5.82 24.77
C ARG A 155 18.23 -5.03 24.47
N ILE A 156 18.58 -4.13 25.35
CA ILE A 156 19.77 -3.27 25.28
C ILE A 156 20.49 -3.41 26.60
N GLU A 157 21.74 -3.83 26.55
CA GLU A 157 22.65 -3.75 27.70
C GLU A 157 23.23 -2.34 27.75
N THR A 158 23.33 -1.78 28.94
CA THR A 158 23.68 -0.36 29.20
C THR A 158 24.95 0.07 28.48
N ASP A 159 25.91 -0.83 28.31
CA ASP A 159 27.23 -0.55 27.74
C ASP A 159 27.33 -0.91 26.23
N SER A 160 26.28 -1.50 25.66
CA SER A 160 26.28 -1.98 24.26
C SER A 160 25.68 -1.01 23.26
N LEU A 161 24.92 -0.02 23.71
CA LEU A 161 24.25 0.95 22.82
C LEU A 161 25.20 2.05 22.37
N LYS A 162 25.85 1.84 21.23
CA LYS A 162 26.78 2.82 20.63
C LYS A 162 26.11 3.76 19.64
N THR A 163 25.03 3.34 19.01
CA THR A 163 24.38 4.10 17.95
C THR A 163 22.88 3.85 17.96
N VAL A 164 22.09 4.92 17.86
CA VAL A 164 20.64 4.87 17.67
C VAL A 164 20.33 5.46 16.29
N THR A 165 19.62 4.69 15.47
CA THR A 165 19.23 5.16 14.14
C THR A 165 17.80 5.68 14.16
N PHE A 166 17.64 6.92 13.73
CA PHE A 166 16.35 7.57 13.56
C PHE A 166 16.03 7.63 12.06
N ALA A 167 14.86 7.17 11.67
CA ALA A 167 14.36 7.37 10.31
C ALA A 167 13.21 8.38 10.34
N TYR A 168 13.37 9.48 9.63
CA TYR A 168 12.37 10.52 9.47
C TYR A 168 11.71 10.38 8.11
N ARG A 169 10.38 10.22 8.11
CA ARG A 169 9.59 10.01 6.89
C ARG A 169 8.41 10.95 6.85
N ASN A 170 7.97 11.31 5.64
CA ASN A 170 6.72 12.05 5.44
C ASN A 170 5.50 11.12 5.55
N ALA A 171 4.29 11.67 5.42
CA ALA A 171 3.03 10.93 5.49
C ALA A 171 2.92 9.81 4.44
N SER A 172 3.58 9.97 3.30
CA SER A 172 3.65 8.97 2.22
C SER A 172 4.76 7.92 2.41
N GLY A 173 5.44 7.92 3.57
CA GLY A 173 6.50 6.97 3.87
C GLY A 173 7.85 7.26 3.21
N MET A 174 7.97 8.36 2.45
CA MET A 174 9.22 8.76 1.79
C MET A 174 10.19 9.37 2.81
N PRO A 175 11.50 9.13 2.67
CA PRO A 175 12.50 9.82 3.48
C PRO A 175 12.34 11.33 3.37
N SER A 176 12.34 12.02 4.51
CA SER A 176 12.25 13.47 4.56
C SER A 176 13.46 14.01 5.31
N SER A 177 14.05 15.09 4.82
CA SER A 177 15.10 15.81 5.53
C SER A 177 14.47 16.90 6.39
N SER A 178 14.76 16.89 7.68
CA SER A 178 14.42 17.97 8.61
C SER A 178 15.65 18.35 9.39
N LEU A 179 15.86 19.65 9.60
CA LEU A 179 16.83 20.11 10.59
C LEU A 179 16.27 19.79 11.97
N SER A 180 16.88 18.83 12.67
CA SER A 180 16.57 18.52 14.04
C SER A 180 17.77 18.92 14.92
N LEU A 181 17.55 19.80 15.88
CA LEU A 181 18.50 20.08 16.95
C LEU A 181 18.18 19.14 18.10
N ILE A 182 19.05 18.15 18.32
CA ILE A 182 18.93 17.26 19.48
C ILE A 182 19.87 17.77 20.55
N HIS A 183 19.32 18.24 21.67
CA HIS A 183 20.09 18.58 22.86
C HIS A 183 20.09 17.38 23.80
N ILE A 184 21.24 16.72 23.93
CA ILE A 184 21.43 15.65 24.90
C ILE A 184 22.15 16.27 26.11
N SER A 185 21.43 16.37 27.24
CA SER A 185 22.03 16.74 28.49
C SER A 185 22.39 15.48 29.27
N GLU A 186 23.64 15.37 29.70
CA GLU A 186 24.02 14.34 30.66
C GLU A 186 23.35 14.62 32.02
N PRO A 187 22.79 13.58 32.66
CA PRO A 187 22.28 13.76 34.00
C PRO A 187 23.46 14.10 34.93
N THR A 188 23.42 15.28 35.50
CA THR A 188 24.35 15.68 36.60
C THR A 188 24.14 14.73 37.76
N ARG A 189 25.19 14.03 38.16
CA ARG A 189 25.24 13.22 39.39
C ARG A 189 25.16 14.11 40.61
#